data_25017543c2d935c3a16bc91c639cb0ac
#
_entry.id   25017543c2d935c3a16bc91c639cb0ac
#
_cell.length_a   1.000
_cell.length_b   1.000
_cell.length_c   1.000
_cell.angle_alpha   90.00
_cell.angle_beta   90.00
_cell.angle_gamma   90.00
#
_symmetry.space_group_name_H-M   'P 1'
#
loop_
_entity.id
_entity.type
_entity.pdbx_description
1 polymer ?
#
loop_
_entity_poly.entity_id
_entity_poly.type
_entity_poly.pdbx_seq_one_letter_code
_entity_poly.pdbx_strand_id
1 'polypeptide(L)'
;MNDRYLYRAKRKDNGEWVEGHLITDEQNKDKYFIGYVFGTDDDGTPHDFDVVAVDPSKICQCTGLKDKNGRVIWENDIVRFQFDNDDCSFPNKDIKKRIGKVFFSDFRASWSIAMGRNGSKCLNNDLFKYVQNGNRVEIIGNIFVNPELLEE
;
A
#
# COMPACT_ATOMS: atom_id res chain seq x y z
N MET A 1 14.18 -10.83 2.54
CA MET A 1 13.93 -9.62 3.34
C MET A 1 12.48 -9.20 3.16
N ASN A 2 11.87 -8.72 4.22
CA ASN A 2 10.47 -8.32 4.18
C ASN A 2 10.30 -7.01 3.38
N ASP A 3 9.43 -7.02 2.39
CA ASP A 3 9.21 -5.89 1.47
C ASP A 3 8.59 -4.65 2.15
N ARG A 4 8.19 -4.74 3.42
CA ARG A 4 7.58 -3.61 4.16
C ARG A 4 8.47 -2.37 4.26
N TYR A 5 9.75 -2.47 3.98
CA TYR A 5 10.67 -1.33 3.98
C TYR A 5 10.76 -0.63 2.63
N LEU A 6 10.12 -1.18 1.61
CA LEU A 6 10.09 -0.56 0.29
C LEU A 6 9.02 0.54 0.22
N TYR A 7 9.31 1.50 -0.63
CA TYR A 7 8.39 2.56 -1.01
C TYR A 7 8.24 2.57 -2.52
N ARG A 8 7.12 3.05 -3.01
CA ARG A 8 6.96 3.42 -4.41
C ARG A 8 6.44 4.84 -4.51
N ALA A 9 6.81 5.52 -5.57
CA ALA A 9 6.36 6.88 -5.83
C ALA A 9 6.40 7.18 -7.32
N LYS A 10 5.73 8.25 -7.74
CA LYS A 10 5.84 8.72 -9.12
C LYS A 10 7.06 9.63 -9.26
N ARG A 11 7.88 9.37 -10.28
CA ARG A 11 9.02 10.20 -10.66
C ARG A 11 8.54 11.58 -11.10
N LYS A 12 9.26 12.62 -10.72
CA LYS A 12 8.95 13.98 -11.17
C LYS A 12 9.25 14.21 -12.66
N ASP A 13 10.26 13.50 -13.19
CA ASP A 13 10.70 13.71 -14.56
C ASP A 13 9.77 13.12 -15.63
N ASN A 14 9.20 11.94 -15.39
CA ASN A 14 8.38 11.25 -16.39
C ASN A 14 7.02 10.73 -15.89
N GLY A 15 6.74 10.87 -14.59
CA GLY A 15 5.49 10.41 -14.00
C GLY A 15 5.35 8.90 -13.87
N GLU A 16 6.39 8.13 -14.14
CA GLU A 16 6.37 6.68 -13.97
C GLU A 16 6.57 6.28 -12.52
N TRP A 17 6.03 5.14 -12.13
CA TRP A 17 6.25 4.57 -10.81
C TRP A 17 7.65 4.01 -10.68
N VAL A 18 8.29 4.29 -9.55
CA VAL A 18 9.59 3.74 -9.17
C VAL A 18 9.50 3.16 -7.77
N GLU A 19 10.15 2.03 -7.55
CA GLU A 19 10.22 1.33 -6.26
C GLU A 19 11.64 1.37 -5.71
N GLY A 20 11.78 1.50 -4.40
CA GLY A 20 13.07 1.50 -3.72
C GLY A 20 12.96 2.05 -2.31
N HIS A 21 14.03 2.63 -1.82
CA HIS A 21 14.11 3.18 -0.48
C HIS A 21 13.84 4.67 -0.48
N LEU A 22 13.07 5.14 0.49
CA LEU A 22 12.75 6.55 0.63
C LEU A 22 13.93 7.31 1.24
N ILE A 23 14.32 8.37 0.56
CA ILE A 23 15.42 9.23 0.99
C ILE A 23 14.91 10.67 1.07
N THR A 24 15.28 11.37 2.13
CA THR A 24 14.94 12.78 2.32
C THR A 24 16.22 13.62 2.32
N ASP A 25 16.09 14.87 1.91
CA ASP A 25 17.18 15.84 1.99
C ASP A 25 17.24 16.41 3.42
N GLU A 26 18.39 16.35 4.08
CA GLU A 26 18.57 16.87 5.45
C GLU A 26 18.32 18.37 5.56
N GLN A 27 18.69 19.12 4.52
CA GLN A 27 18.58 20.57 4.51
C GLN A 27 17.21 21.04 4.00
N ASN A 28 16.55 20.23 3.18
CA ASN A 28 15.29 20.59 2.56
C ASN A 28 14.32 19.42 2.67
N LYS A 29 13.64 19.33 3.81
CA LYS A 29 12.77 18.21 4.18
C LYS A 29 11.54 18.07 3.30
N ASP A 30 11.28 19.01 2.39
CA ASP A 30 10.18 18.94 1.43
C ASP A 30 10.53 18.13 0.19
N LYS A 31 11.79 17.75 0.03
CA LYS A 31 12.27 17.00 -1.13
C LYS A 31 12.44 15.53 -0.77
N TYR A 32 11.87 14.69 -1.63
CA TYR A 32 11.86 13.24 -1.47
C TYR A 32 12.43 12.57 -2.69
N PHE A 33 13.12 11.47 -2.45
CA PHE A 33 13.79 10.68 -3.48
C PHE A 33 13.53 9.20 -3.23
N ILE A 34 13.55 8.42 -4.30
CA ILE A 34 13.63 6.95 -4.21
C ILE A 34 15.01 6.54 -4.70
N GLY A 35 15.71 5.77 -3.88
CA GLY A 35 17.02 5.22 -4.18
C GLY A 35 17.00 3.70 -4.24
N TYR A 36 17.80 3.15 -5.14
CA TYR A 36 17.95 1.70 -5.28
C TYR A 36 19.37 1.36 -5.77
N VAL A 37 19.83 0.20 -5.35
CA VAL A 37 21.12 -0.36 -5.77
C VAL A 37 20.84 -1.55 -6.68
N PHE A 38 21.43 -1.57 -7.86
CA PHE A 38 21.24 -2.65 -8.83
C PHE A 38 22.54 -3.35 -9.24
N GLY A 39 23.64 -3.03 -8.58
CA GLY A 39 24.92 -3.71 -8.77
C GLY A 39 25.86 -3.49 -7.58
N THR A 40 26.50 -4.57 -7.14
CA THR A 40 27.48 -4.54 -6.06
C THR A 40 28.75 -5.28 -6.44
N ASP A 41 29.87 -4.86 -5.85
CA ASP A 41 31.13 -5.58 -5.94
C ASP A 41 31.11 -6.83 -5.06
N ASP A 42 32.15 -7.70 -5.21
CA ASP A 42 32.25 -8.96 -4.46
C ASP A 42 32.30 -8.74 -2.93
N ASP A 43 32.78 -7.58 -2.48
CA ASP A 43 32.81 -7.22 -1.06
C ASP A 43 31.51 -6.58 -0.56
N GLY A 44 30.49 -6.46 -1.41
CA GLY A 44 29.20 -5.84 -1.06
C GLY A 44 29.15 -4.33 -1.27
N THR A 45 30.21 -3.70 -1.77
CA THR A 45 30.20 -2.26 -2.06
C THR A 45 29.27 -1.97 -3.24
N PRO A 46 28.30 -1.02 -3.10
CA PRO A 46 27.45 -0.65 -4.25
C PRO A 46 28.26 0.04 -5.32
N HIS A 47 28.15 -0.43 -6.57
CA HIS A 47 28.79 0.23 -7.72
C HIS A 47 27.78 0.75 -8.75
N ASP A 48 26.58 0.18 -8.80
CA ASP A 48 25.48 0.67 -9.63
C ASP A 48 24.27 1.01 -8.75
N PHE A 49 23.95 2.30 -8.66
CA PHE A 49 22.82 2.78 -7.90
C PHE A 49 22.24 4.03 -8.55
N ASP A 50 20.99 4.32 -8.25
CA ASP A 50 20.33 5.52 -8.75
C ASP A 50 19.48 6.14 -7.63
N VAL A 51 19.32 7.46 -7.70
CA VAL A 51 18.47 8.23 -6.79
C VAL A 51 17.65 9.19 -7.66
N VAL A 52 16.34 9.04 -7.61
CA VAL A 52 15.43 9.82 -8.47
C VAL A 52 14.48 10.66 -7.62
N ALA A 53 14.26 11.91 -8.06
CA ALA A 53 13.30 12.80 -7.41
C ALA A 53 11.87 12.32 -7.66
N VAL A 54 11.06 12.33 -6.61
CA VAL A 54 9.68 11.84 -6.68
C VAL A 54 8.69 12.89 -6.17
N ASP A 55 7.44 12.75 -6.62
CA ASP A 55 6.33 13.59 -6.18
C ASP A 55 5.94 13.24 -4.73
N PRO A 56 6.08 14.17 -3.78
CA PRO A 56 5.78 13.90 -2.38
C PRO A 56 4.33 13.50 -2.13
N SER A 57 3.39 13.93 -2.98
CA SER A 57 1.96 13.60 -2.84
C SER A 57 1.62 12.16 -3.27
N LYS A 58 2.56 11.46 -3.88
CA LYS A 58 2.35 10.12 -4.46
C LYS A 58 3.35 9.10 -3.94
N ILE A 59 3.76 9.24 -2.69
CA ILE A 59 4.64 8.28 -2.02
C ILE A 59 3.76 7.27 -1.27
N CYS A 60 4.03 5.99 -1.49
CA CYS A 60 3.30 4.90 -0.87
C CYS A 60 4.27 3.91 -0.24
N GLN A 61 4.03 3.56 1.00
CA GLN A 61 4.81 2.52 1.67
C GLN A 61 4.28 1.13 1.32
N CYS A 62 5.17 0.16 1.18
CA CYS A 62 4.79 -1.24 1.05
C CYS A 62 4.23 -1.76 2.38
N THR A 63 3.10 -2.44 2.34
CA THR A 63 2.50 -3.02 3.55
C THR A 63 3.23 -4.27 4.02
N GLY A 64 3.99 -4.91 3.15
CA GLY A 64 4.57 -6.24 3.39
C GLY A 64 3.57 -7.38 3.25
N LEU A 65 2.33 -7.09 2.90
CA LEU A 65 1.27 -8.07 2.71
C LEU A 65 0.93 -8.22 1.24
N LYS A 66 0.38 -9.38 0.88
CA LYS A 66 -0.05 -9.67 -0.50
C LYS A 66 -1.54 -9.94 -0.54
N ASP A 67 -2.17 -9.60 -1.67
CA ASP A 67 -3.56 -9.91 -1.90
C ASP A 67 -3.75 -11.39 -2.30
N LYS A 68 -4.98 -11.80 -2.53
CA LYS A 68 -5.33 -13.19 -2.87
C LYS A 68 -4.67 -13.69 -4.17
N ASN A 69 -4.23 -12.78 -5.03
CA ASN A 69 -3.57 -13.10 -6.30
C ASN A 69 -2.04 -13.05 -6.18
N GLY A 70 -1.50 -12.86 -4.98
CA GLY A 70 -0.07 -12.78 -4.73
C GLY A 70 0.55 -11.41 -5.04
N ARG A 71 -0.26 -10.40 -5.31
CA ARG A 71 0.21 -9.03 -5.56
C ARG A 71 0.49 -8.30 -4.27
N VAL A 72 1.62 -7.60 -4.21
CA VAL A 72 1.99 -6.78 -3.06
C VAL A 72 0.99 -5.63 -2.89
N ILE A 73 0.52 -5.44 -1.66
CA ILE A 73 -0.41 -4.37 -1.30
C ILE A 73 0.38 -3.15 -0.84
N TRP A 74 0.07 -2.00 -1.44
CA TRP A 74 0.70 -0.72 -1.13
C TRP A 74 -0.27 0.21 -0.40
N GLU A 75 0.28 1.12 0.36
CA GLU A 75 -0.48 2.28 0.86
C GLU A 75 -1.20 2.97 -0.30
N ASN A 76 -2.43 3.40 -0.08
CA ASN A 76 -3.31 4.02 -1.08
C ASN A 76 -3.82 3.08 -2.18
N ASP A 77 -3.56 1.78 -2.10
CA ASP A 77 -4.28 0.83 -2.92
C ASP A 77 -5.76 0.80 -2.54
N ILE A 78 -6.62 0.60 -3.53
CA ILE A 78 -8.03 0.35 -3.32
C ILE A 78 -8.24 -1.15 -3.40
N VAL A 79 -8.82 -1.70 -2.37
CA VAL A 79 -9.02 -3.14 -2.24
C VAL A 79 -10.50 -3.48 -2.09
N ARG A 80 -10.88 -4.61 -2.65
CA ARG A 80 -12.14 -5.29 -2.36
C ARG A 80 -11.86 -6.36 -1.33
N PHE A 81 -12.64 -6.42 -0.27
CA PHE A 81 -12.45 -7.40 0.79
C PHE A 81 -13.78 -7.95 1.28
N GLN A 82 -13.74 -9.17 1.82
CA GLN A 82 -14.92 -9.81 2.38
C GLN A 82 -14.97 -9.57 3.87
N PHE A 83 -16.11 -9.07 4.34
CA PHE A 83 -16.39 -9.01 5.76
C PHE A 83 -16.51 -10.42 6.33
N ASP A 84 -15.89 -10.62 7.48
CA ASP A 84 -16.30 -11.74 8.32
C ASP A 84 -17.71 -11.48 8.79
N ASN A 85 -18.62 -12.40 8.48
CA ASN A 85 -19.78 -12.54 9.29
C ASN A 85 -19.31 -13.19 10.60
N ASP A 86 -18.91 -12.38 11.57
CA ASP A 86 -18.70 -12.86 12.94
C ASP A 86 -19.97 -13.45 13.52
N ASP A 87 -21.07 -13.23 12.84
CA ASP A 87 -22.36 -13.82 13.17
C ASP A 87 -22.53 -15.12 12.40
N CYS A 88 -21.97 -16.18 12.96
CA CYS A 88 -22.11 -17.55 12.46
C CYS A 88 -23.57 -18.05 12.40
N SER A 89 -24.53 -17.21 12.79
CA SER A 89 -25.94 -17.58 12.85
C SER A 89 -26.61 -17.73 11.49
N PHE A 90 -25.95 -17.30 10.40
CA PHE A 90 -26.53 -17.31 9.07
C PHE A 90 -25.53 -17.75 7.99
N PRO A 91 -25.30 -19.07 7.87
CA PRO A 91 -24.28 -19.58 6.94
C PRO A 91 -24.55 -19.32 5.45
N ASN A 92 -25.73 -18.84 5.07
CA ASN A 92 -26.12 -18.65 3.68
C ASN A 92 -26.38 -17.19 3.30
N LYS A 93 -25.99 -16.23 4.14
CA LYS A 93 -26.09 -14.82 3.73
C LYS A 93 -24.94 -14.44 2.81
N ASP A 94 -25.30 -13.72 1.75
CA ASP A 94 -24.36 -13.12 0.83
C ASP A 94 -23.21 -12.46 1.59
N ILE A 95 -22.02 -13.01 1.41
CA ILE A 95 -20.82 -12.44 1.99
C ILE A 95 -20.62 -11.09 1.31
N LYS A 96 -20.98 -10.02 2.03
CA LYS A 96 -20.88 -8.67 1.46
C LYS A 96 -19.44 -8.31 1.22
N LYS A 97 -19.10 -8.10 -0.04
CA LYS A 97 -17.82 -7.50 -0.41
C LYS A 97 -17.88 -6.00 -0.16
N ARG A 98 -16.81 -5.47 0.39
CA ARG A 98 -16.64 -4.05 0.65
C ARG A 98 -15.42 -3.54 -0.09
N ILE A 99 -15.41 -2.25 -0.35
CA ILE A 99 -14.30 -1.57 -1.02
C ILE A 99 -13.76 -0.49 -0.09
N GLY A 100 -12.45 -0.39 0.00
CA GLY A 100 -11.81 0.62 0.82
C GLY A 100 -10.37 0.90 0.40
N LYS A 101 -9.82 1.94 1.00
CA LYS A 101 -8.44 2.41 0.77
C LYS A 101 -7.54 1.88 1.87
N VAL A 102 -6.38 1.38 1.48
CA VAL A 102 -5.34 0.94 2.42
C VAL A 102 -4.60 2.17 2.97
N PHE A 103 -4.50 2.26 4.29
CA PHE A 103 -3.80 3.33 4.98
C PHE A 103 -3.10 2.81 6.23
N PHE A 104 -2.09 3.54 6.70
CA PHE A 104 -1.46 3.23 7.98
C PHE A 104 -2.22 3.93 9.11
N SER A 105 -2.70 3.15 10.06
CA SER A 105 -3.38 3.69 11.24
C SER A 105 -2.35 3.99 12.34
N ASP A 106 -2.10 5.26 12.59
CA ASP A 106 -1.20 5.68 13.67
C ASP A 106 -1.72 5.25 15.03
N PHE A 107 -3.03 5.28 15.20
CA PHE A 107 -3.68 4.88 16.45
C PHE A 107 -3.44 3.41 16.80
N ARG A 108 -3.38 2.55 15.79
CA ARG A 108 -3.21 1.10 15.97
C ARG A 108 -1.81 0.61 15.64
N ALA A 109 -0.98 1.48 15.07
CA ALA A 109 0.33 1.13 14.52
C ALA A 109 0.24 -0.07 13.56
N SER A 110 -0.77 -0.07 12.69
CA SER A 110 -1.02 -1.17 11.76
C SER A 110 -1.65 -0.68 10.45
N TRP A 111 -1.51 -1.50 9.41
CA TRP A 111 -2.19 -1.27 8.13
C TRP A 111 -3.67 -1.58 8.27
N SER A 112 -4.51 -0.67 7.77
CA SER A 112 -5.96 -0.71 7.90
C SER A 112 -6.64 -0.39 6.59
N ILE A 113 -7.95 -0.66 6.51
CA ILE A 113 -8.78 -0.34 5.35
C ILE A 113 -9.82 0.69 5.77
N ALA A 114 -9.82 1.84 5.09
CA ALA A 114 -10.81 2.89 5.31
C ALA A 114 -11.90 2.81 4.25
N MET A 115 -13.14 2.67 4.68
CA MET A 115 -14.31 2.63 3.81
C MET A 115 -14.96 4.00 3.68
N GLY A 116 -15.80 4.13 2.65
CA GLY A 116 -16.60 5.32 2.39
C GLY A 116 -15.86 6.37 1.59
N ARG A 117 -16.62 7.37 1.18
CA ARG A 117 -16.08 8.49 0.40
C ARG A 117 -14.94 9.16 1.17
N ASN A 118 -13.78 9.28 0.54
CA ASN A 118 -12.56 9.85 1.12
C ASN A 118 -12.03 9.11 2.36
N GLY A 119 -12.34 7.82 2.53
CA GLY A 119 -11.88 7.07 3.67
C GLY A 119 -12.47 7.53 5.01
N SER A 120 -13.68 8.09 4.99
CA SER A 120 -14.31 8.69 6.17
C SER A 120 -14.84 7.69 7.20
N LYS A 121 -14.92 6.41 6.85
CA LYS A 121 -15.40 5.37 7.75
C LYS A 121 -14.28 4.42 8.14
N CYS A 122 -13.53 4.81 9.16
CA CYS A 122 -12.54 3.94 9.79
C CYS A 122 -13.23 3.02 10.80
N LEU A 123 -13.79 1.93 10.32
CA LEU A 123 -14.16 0.84 11.20
C LEU A 123 -12.93 -0.05 11.43
N ASN A 124 -12.93 -0.86 12.45
CA ASN A 124 -11.88 -1.80 12.89
C ASN A 124 -11.39 -2.77 11.78
N ASN A 125 -11.01 -2.26 10.63
CA ASN A 125 -10.65 -3.04 9.46
C ASN A 125 -9.14 -3.20 9.37
N ASP A 126 -8.57 -4.01 10.26
CA ASP A 126 -7.16 -4.39 10.17
C ASP A 126 -6.94 -5.20 8.89
N LEU A 127 -6.07 -4.72 8.01
CA LEU A 127 -5.77 -5.37 6.75
C LEU A 127 -5.27 -6.81 6.96
N PHE A 128 -4.42 -7.04 7.96
CA PHE A 128 -3.86 -8.35 8.25
C PHE A 128 -4.95 -9.39 8.54
N LYS A 129 -6.01 -8.98 9.22
CA LYS A 129 -7.15 -9.87 9.52
C LYS A 129 -7.75 -10.50 8.26
N TYR A 130 -7.80 -9.73 7.16
CA TYR A 130 -8.40 -10.20 5.91
C TYR A 130 -7.42 -10.93 5.00
N VAL A 131 -6.12 -10.71 5.21
CA VAL A 131 -5.05 -11.38 4.44
C VAL A 131 -4.75 -12.77 5.01
N GLN A 132 -4.75 -12.94 6.32
CA GLN A 132 -4.56 -14.24 6.94
C GLN A 132 -5.80 -15.14 6.77
N ASN A 133 -5.62 -16.46 6.89
CA ASN A 133 -6.72 -17.43 6.85
C ASN A 133 -7.57 -17.37 5.57
N GLY A 134 -6.92 -17.67 4.43
CA GLY A 134 -7.60 -17.78 3.14
C GLY A 134 -7.79 -16.46 2.42
N ASN A 135 -6.87 -15.59 2.51
CA ASN A 135 -6.77 -14.26 1.90
C ASN A 135 -8.00 -13.79 1.11
N ARG A 136 -8.72 -12.83 1.69
CA ARG A 136 -9.99 -12.31 1.16
C ARG A 136 -9.87 -10.89 0.61
N VAL A 137 -8.64 -10.48 0.27
CA VAL A 137 -8.33 -9.14 -0.21
C VAL A 137 -7.93 -9.20 -1.69
N GLU A 138 -8.49 -8.30 -2.48
CA GLU A 138 -8.14 -8.15 -3.89
C GLU A 138 -7.87 -6.70 -4.21
N ILE A 139 -6.71 -6.40 -4.77
CA ILE A 139 -6.39 -5.06 -5.26
C ILE A 139 -7.18 -4.81 -6.54
N ILE A 140 -7.97 -3.73 -6.56
CA ILE A 140 -8.79 -3.34 -7.72
C ILE A 140 -8.36 -2.01 -8.35
N GLY A 141 -7.43 -1.30 -7.72
CA GLY A 141 -6.91 -0.04 -8.21
C GLY A 141 -6.14 0.71 -7.13
N ASN A 142 -5.98 2.00 -7.32
CA ASN A 142 -5.40 2.88 -6.31
C ASN A 142 -6.03 4.27 -6.40
N ILE A 143 -5.84 5.10 -5.37
CA ILE A 143 -6.51 6.41 -5.29
C ILE A 143 -6.06 7.40 -6.37
N PHE A 144 -4.90 7.18 -7.00
CA PHE A 144 -4.35 8.09 -7.99
C PHE A 144 -4.90 7.83 -9.40
N VAL A 145 -5.21 6.57 -9.70
CA VAL A 145 -5.69 6.11 -11.01
C VAL A 145 -7.20 5.88 -11.02
N ASN A 146 -7.75 5.37 -9.92
CA ASN A 146 -9.14 4.92 -9.83
C ASN A 146 -9.89 5.52 -8.64
N PRO A 147 -9.82 6.85 -8.39
CA PRO A 147 -10.47 7.44 -7.20
C PRO A 147 -11.99 7.24 -7.19
N GLU A 148 -12.60 7.06 -8.35
CA GLU A 148 -14.05 6.82 -8.50
C GLU A 148 -14.52 5.54 -7.81
N LEU A 149 -13.64 4.57 -7.60
CA LEU A 149 -14.00 3.32 -6.94
C LEU A 149 -14.39 3.51 -5.46
N LEU A 150 -14.00 4.62 -4.85
CA LEU A 150 -14.35 4.96 -3.47
C LEU A 150 -15.63 5.76 -3.33
N GLU A 151 -16.28 6.14 -4.41
CA GLU A 151 -17.44 7.04 -4.39
C GLU A 151 -18.78 6.37 -4.08
N GLU A 152 -18.78 5.10 -3.80
CA GLU A 152 -19.99 4.37 -3.39
C GLU A 152 -20.36 4.57 -1.93
#